data_b8aa5efc3304c24606fb7f6656f713b8
#
_entry.id   b8aa5efc3304c24606fb7f6656f713b8
#
_cell.length_a   1.000
_cell.length_b   1.000
_cell.length_c   1.000
_cell.angle_alpha   90.00
_cell.angle_beta   90.00
_cell.angle_gamma   90.00
#
_symmetry.space_group_name_H-M   'P 1'
#
loop_
_entity.id
_entity.type
_entity.pdbx_description
1 polymer ?
#
loop_
_entity_poly.entity_id
_entity_poly.type
_entity_poly.pdbx_seq_one_letter_code
_entity_poly.pdbx_strand_id
1 'polypeptide(L)'
;MEPLDDQATCYWAPEVIYDNGRFLMYYSVGNEERMQIRVAKATHPAGPFIDSGVRLTNEDFAIDAHVFIDDDGTRWLFYATDFLEYTHIGTGTVRDKMLDQFTLAGNASPVTRARFDWQVYDPQRKEKGGVRWYTVEGSFVLKHKGQYYQMFSSGNWQHETYGVSYAVTDSIHSENEWEQHADGVQILPILRTIPGQVIGPGHNSVIRGPDNQQLYCIYHRWAEDKQARVLAVDPLEWVGDRMLVLGPSYTPQPAPLMPLWADFFATTTQDTWRYSGGQWNQRDGVLQQSELADKAEAL
;
A
#
# COMPACT_ATOMS: atom_id res chain seq x y z
N MET A 1 17.94 -22.59 3.71
CA MET A 1 17.76 -21.17 4.09
C MET A 1 18.90 -20.42 3.45
N GLU A 2 18.64 -19.77 2.32
CA GLU A 2 19.66 -18.92 1.74
C GLU A 2 19.82 -17.70 2.65
N PRO A 3 21.04 -17.34 3.05
CA PRO A 3 21.26 -16.12 3.81
C PRO A 3 20.76 -14.92 2.98
N LEU A 4 20.35 -13.85 3.65
CA LEU A 4 20.35 -12.52 3.05
C LEU A 4 21.68 -12.41 2.34
N ASP A 5 21.65 -12.25 1.01
CA ASP A 5 22.84 -12.16 0.20
C ASP A 5 23.78 -11.14 0.86
N ASP A 6 25.02 -11.53 1.17
CA ASP A 6 26.02 -10.62 1.76
C ASP A 6 26.26 -9.37 0.87
N GLN A 7 25.65 -9.36 -0.32
CA GLN A 7 25.67 -8.26 -1.29
C GLN A 7 24.39 -7.40 -1.29
N ALA A 8 23.43 -7.64 -0.39
CA ALA A 8 22.24 -6.80 -0.31
C ALA A 8 22.63 -5.38 0.15
N THR A 9 22.46 -4.41 -0.74
CA THR A 9 22.73 -2.98 -0.48
C THR A 9 21.48 -2.14 -0.37
N CYS A 10 20.33 -2.70 -0.77
CA CYS A 10 19.06 -2.02 -0.87
C CYS A 10 18.00 -2.67 0.03
N TYR A 11 17.31 -1.85 0.82
CA TYR A 11 16.15 -2.23 1.63
C TYR A 11 15.08 -1.18 1.39
N TRP A 12 13.99 -1.55 0.67
CA TRP A 12 13.00 -0.59 0.18
C TRP A 12 11.59 -0.97 0.60
N ALA A 13 10.73 0.05 0.60
CA ALA A 13 9.27 -0.03 0.64
C ALA A 13 8.70 -1.06 1.62
N PRO A 14 8.96 -0.93 2.93
CA PRO A 14 8.33 -1.82 3.91
C PRO A 14 6.84 -1.51 4.07
N GLU A 15 6.03 -2.56 4.07
CA GLU A 15 4.64 -2.50 4.52
C GLU A 15 4.47 -3.35 5.77
N VAL A 16 3.79 -2.81 6.79
CA VAL A 16 3.53 -3.50 8.04
C VAL A 16 2.05 -3.77 8.20
N ILE A 17 1.69 -5.03 8.42
CA ILE A 17 0.35 -5.44 8.78
C ILE A 17 0.33 -6.09 10.16
N TYR A 18 -0.83 -6.06 10.83
CA TYR A 18 -1.08 -6.84 12.03
C TYR A 18 -1.94 -8.04 11.67
N ASP A 19 -1.44 -9.24 11.95
CA ASP A 19 -2.15 -10.48 11.68
C ASP A 19 -1.83 -11.54 12.74
N ASN A 20 -2.88 -12.17 13.29
CA ASN A 20 -2.79 -13.25 14.26
C ASN A 20 -1.85 -12.95 15.46
N GLY A 21 -1.97 -11.77 16.05
CA GLY A 21 -1.20 -11.38 17.25
C GLY A 21 0.24 -10.97 16.99
N ARG A 22 0.62 -10.72 15.73
CA ARG A 22 1.97 -10.34 15.31
C ARG A 22 1.94 -9.22 14.31
N PHE A 23 3.02 -8.45 14.27
CA PHE A 23 3.30 -7.50 13.20
C PHE A 23 4.19 -8.19 12.17
N LEU A 24 3.78 -8.13 10.92
CA LEU A 24 4.50 -8.68 9.77
C LEU A 24 4.92 -7.51 8.88
N MET A 25 6.20 -7.44 8.58
CA MET A 25 6.75 -6.43 7.67
C MET A 25 7.19 -7.12 6.39
N TYR A 26 6.51 -6.79 5.30
CA TYR A 26 6.90 -7.20 3.95
C TYR A 26 7.80 -6.10 3.39
N TYR A 27 8.96 -6.45 2.87
CA TYR A 27 9.94 -5.48 2.42
C TYR A 27 10.76 -6.00 1.25
N SER A 28 11.23 -5.08 0.42
CA SER A 28 12.07 -5.38 -0.72
C SER A 28 13.54 -5.34 -0.31
N VAL A 29 14.32 -6.34 -0.71
CA VAL A 29 15.75 -6.41 -0.41
C VAL A 29 16.54 -6.95 -1.59
N GLY A 30 17.71 -6.38 -1.85
CA GLY A 30 18.59 -6.78 -2.96
C GLY A 30 19.68 -5.77 -3.28
N ASN A 31 19.99 -5.61 -4.58
CA ASN A 31 21.09 -4.77 -5.05
C ASN A 31 20.75 -3.95 -6.31
N GLU A 32 19.51 -3.49 -6.43
CA GLU A 32 18.94 -2.77 -7.58
C GLU A 32 18.75 -3.57 -8.86
N GLU A 33 19.63 -4.51 -9.19
CA GLU A 33 19.48 -5.39 -10.35
C GLU A 33 18.57 -6.58 -10.05
N ARG A 34 18.72 -7.10 -8.84
CA ARG A 34 17.93 -8.23 -8.30
C ARG A 34 17.34 -7.85 -6.97
N MET A 35 16.04 -7.85 -6.91
CA MET A 35 15.27 -7.53 -5.72
C MET A 35 14.29 -8.65 -5.41
N GLN A 36 14.10 -8.94 -4.14
CA GLN A 36 13.16 -9.95 -3.67
C GLN A 36 12.31 -9.40 -2.52
N ILE A 37 11.12 -9.92 -2.39
CA ILE A 37 10.27 -9.61 -1.25
C ILE A 37 10.49 -10.63 -0.15
N ARG A 38 10.73 -10.14 1.07
CA ARG A 38 10.90 -10.92 2.28
C ARG A 38 9.91 -10.50 3.36
N VAL A 39 9.82 -11.31 4.40
CA VAL A 39 8.93 -11.08 5.54
C VAL A 39 9.71 -11.08 6.84
N ALA A 40 9.54 -10.04 7.63
CA ALA A 40 10.04 -9.99 9.01
C ALA A 40 8.87 -9.95 10.01
N LYS A 41 9.12 -10.40 11.24
CA LYS A 41 8.10 -10.54 12.30
C LYS A 41 8.50 -9.74 13.53
N ALA A 42 7.50 -9.15 14.20
CA ALA A 42 7.65 -8.51 15.49
C ALA A 42 6.43 -8.77 16.39
N THR A 43 6.61 -8.62 17.70
CA THR A 43 5.51 -8.65 18.69
C THR A 43 5.02 -7.24 19.04
N HIS A 44 5.73 -6.21 18.59
CA HIS A 44 5.41 -4.80 18.80
C HIS A 44 5.51 -4.02 17.48
N PRO A 45 4.65 -3.01 17.21
CA PRO A 45 4.67 -2.27 15.94
C PRO A 45 5.98 -1.51 15.69
N ALA A 46 6.68 -1.10 16.74
CA ALA A 46 8.01 -0.46 16.61
C ALA A 46 9.16 -1.47 16.49
N GLY A 47 8.87 -2.78 16.43
CA GLY A 47 9.88 -3.82 16.33
C GLY A 47 10.49 -4.23 17.69
N PRO A 48 11.70 -4.85 17.71
CA PRO A 48 12.49 -5.14 16.51
C PRO A 48 11.82 -6.17 15.58
N PHE A 49 11.91 -5.92 14.28
CA PHE A 49 11.48 -6.89 13.27
C PHE A 49 12.62 -7.86 12.97
N ILE A 50 12.33 -9.15 13.07
CA ILE A 50 13.28 -10.23 12.80
C ILE A 50 12.91 -10.89 11.48
N ASP A 51 13.83 -10.90 10.53
CA ASP A 51 13.64 -11.58 9.24
C ASP A 51 13.28 -13.05 9.45
N SER A 52 12.28 -13.54 8.72
CA SER A 52 11.82 -14.92 8.82
C SER A 52 12.71 -15.93 8.08
N GLY A 53 13.64 -15.46 7.25
CA GLY A 53 14.40 -16.28 6.32
C GLY A 53 13.63 -16.66 5.05
N VAL A 54 12.38 -16.22 4.90
CA VAL A 54 11.54 -16.58 3.76
C VAL A 54 11.66 -15.55 2.65
N ARG A 55 12.01 -15.99 1.45
CA ARG A 55 11.84 -15.29 0.19
C ARG A 55 10.45 -15.61 -0.34
N LEU A 56 9.61 -14.58 -0.56
CA LEU A 56 8.24 -14.77 -1.04
C LEU A 56 8.15 -14.90 -2.56
N THR A 57 8.96 -14.15 -3.30
CA THR A 57 8.86 -14.02 -4.76
C THR A 57 9.99 -14.76 -5.45
N ASN A 58 9.73 -15.26 -6.66
CA ASN A 58 10.70 -16.00 -7.46
C ASN A 58 11.29 -15.18 -8.62
N GLU A 59 10.69 -14.05 -8.93
CA GLU A 59 11.13 -13.13 -9.96
C GLU A 59 12.53 -12.58 -9.65
N ASP A 60 13.31 -12.28 -10.67
CA ASP A 60 14.64 -11.67 -10.50
C ASP A 60 14.53 -10.25 -9.90
N PHE A 61 13.41 -9.57 -10.17
CA PHE A 61 13.11 -8.25 -9.64
C PHE A 61 11.68 -8.21 -9.10
N ALA A 62 11.53 -8.06 -7.78
CA ALA A 62 10.24 -7.91 -7.12
C ALA A 62 10.36 -6.89 -5.99
N ILE A 63 9.50 -5.86 -6.01
CA ILE A 63 9.50 -4.74 -5.05
C ILE A 63 8.08 -4.34 -4.64
N ASP A 64 7.96 -3.51 -3.62
CA ASP A 64 6.75 -2.77 -3.24
C ASP A 64 5.58 -3.70 -2.91
N ALA A 65 5.81 -4.56 -1.94
CA ALA A 65 4.79 -5.48 -1.46
C ALA A 65 3.63 -4.75 -0.80
N HIS A 66 2.40 -5.13 -1.16
CA HIS A 66 1.16 -4.72 -0.50
C HIS A 66 0.27 -5.94 -0.25
N VAL A 67 -0.14 -6.14 1.01
CA VAL A 67 -1.04 -7.23 1.39
C VAL A 67 -2.46 -6.73 1.45
N PHE A 68 -3.31 -7.23 0.55
CA PHE A 68 -4.74 -7.00 0.57
C PHE A 68 -5.46 -8.21 1.15
N ILE A 69 -6.35 -7.97 2.11
CA ILE A 69 -7.23 -9.00 2.70
C ILE A 69 -8.65 -8.68 2.25
N ASP A 70 -9.23 -9.58 1.48
CA ASP A 70 -10.61 -9.42 0.99
C ASP A 70 -11.65 -9.76 2.09
N ASP A 71 -12.90 -9.42 1.84
CA ASP A 71 -14.02 -9.61 2.78
C ASP A 71 -14.25 -11.07 3.17
N ASP A 72 -13.87 -12.02 2.31
CA ASP A 72 -13.94 -13.47 2.58
C ASP A 72 -12.73 -14.00 3.37
N GLY A 73 -11.78 -13.11 3.73
CA GLY A 73 -10.53 -13.46 4.42
C GLY A 73 -9.42 -13.96 3.50
N THR A 74 -9.65 -14.05 2.19
CA THR A 74 -8.61 -14.39 1.22
C THR A 74 -7.55 -13.28 1.18
N ARG A 75 -6.27 -13.68 1.17
CA ARG A 75 -5.14 -12.76 1.14
C ARG A 75 -4.49 -12.75 -0.23
N TRP A 76 -4.09 -11.57 -0.65
CA TRP A 76 -3.40 -11.33 -1.91
C TRP A 76 -2.18 -10.46 -1.66
N LEU A 77 -1.04 -10.87 -2.22
CA LEU A 77 0.13 -10.01 -2.31
C LEU A 77 0.13 -9.31 -3.66
N PHE A 78 0.13 -7.98 -3.62
CA PHE A 78 0.40 -7.14 -4.78
C PHE A 78 1.86 -6.70 -4.70
N TYR A 79 2.55 -6.73 -5.83
CA TYR A 79 3.94 -6.28 -5.90
C TYR A 79 4.29 -5.84 -7.32
N ALA A 80 5.43 -5.20 -7.49
CA ALA A 80 5.91 -4.75 -8.79
C ALA A 80 7.05 -5.66 -9.28
N THR A 81 7.06 -5.96 -10.58
CA THR A 81 8.08 -6.76 -11.26
C THR A 81 8.34 -6.25 -12.68
N ASP A 82 9.45 -6.66 -13.30
CA ASP A 82 9.82 -6.23 -14.65
C ASP A 82 9.09 -7.03 -15.73
N PHE A 83 8.59 -6.31 -16.74
CA PHE A 83 7.97 -6.83 -17.97
C PHE A 83 8.83 -6.48 -19.18
N LEU A 84 9.78 -7.36 -19.50
CA LEU A 84 10.79 -7.11 -20.53
C LEU A 84 10.31 -7.39 -21.95
N GLU A 85 9.25 -8.19 -22.09
CA GLU A 85 8.65 -8.56 -23.40
C GLU A 85 7.33 -7.83 -23.68
N TYR A 86 7.03 -6.78 -22.93
CA TYR A 86 5.83 -5.99 -23.11
C TYR A 86 6.07 -4.78 -24.01
N THR A 87 4.99 -4.25 -24.64
CA THR A 87 5.08 -3.09 -25.55
C THR A 87 5.70 -1.86 -24.85
N HIS A 88 5.36 -1.63 -23.57
CA HIS A 88 5.96 -0.61 -22.74
C HIS A 88 6.90 -1.31 -21.74
N ILE A 89 8.12 -1.57 -22.19
CA ILE A 89 9.14 -2.27 -21.39
C ILE A 89 9.33 -1.53 -20.06
N GLY A 90 9.32 -2.26 -18.97
CA GLY A 90 9.55 -1.67 -17.66
C GLY A 90 8.88 -2.44 -16.52
N THR A 91 8.71 -1.75 -15.39
CA THR A 91 8.10 -2.31 -14.19
C THR A 91 6.57 -2.18 -14.27
N GLY A 92 5.87 -3.22 -13.87
CA GLY A 92 4.43 -3.25 -13.74
C GLY A 92 4.02 -4.03 -12.50
N THR A 93 2.75 -3.99 -12.13
CA THR A 93 2.24 -4.65 -10.93
C THR A 93 1.60 -5.99 -11.25
N VAL A 94 1.78 -6.92 -10.33
CA VAL A 94 1.16 -8.24 -10.33
C VAL A 94 0.46 -8.49 -8.98
N ARG A 95 -0.40 -9.50 -8.95
CA ARG A 95 -0.93 -10.07 -7.70
C ARG A 95 -0.75 -11.57 -7.70
N ASP A 96 -0.49 -12.12 -6.52
CA ASP A 96 -0.51 -13.56 -6.28
C ASP A 96 -1.28 -13.88 -5.00
N LYS A 97 -2.01 -14.99 -5.00
CA LYS A 97 -2.75 -15.43 -3.83
C LYS A 97 -1.78 -15.89 -2.74
N MET A 98 -1.98 -15.42 -1.52
CA MET A 98 -1.25 -15.89 -0.36
C MET A 98 -1.94 -17.14 0.22
N LEU A 99 -1.20 -18.22 0.35
CA LEU A 99 -1.66 -19.45 1.02
C LEU A 99 -1.57 -19.29 2.54
N ASP A 100 -0.56 -18.59 2.99
CA ASP A 100 -0.36 -18.11 4.37
C ASP A 100 0.50 -16.83 4.34
N GLN A 101 0.94 -16.34 5.51
CA GLN A 101 1.73 -15.10 5.62
C GLN A 101 3.13 -15.21 4.98
N PHE A 102 3.58 -16.42 4.64
CA PHE A 102 4.95 -16.73 4.19
C PHE A 102 5.00 -17.48 2.87
N THR A 103 3.84 -17.77 2.26
CA THR A 103 3.77 -18.64 1.08
C THR A 103 2.78 -18.09 0.05
N LEU A 104 3.25 -17.89 -1.17
CA LEU A 104 2.41 -17.55 -2.33
C LEU A 104 1.97 -18.81 -3.08
N ALA A 105 0.87 -18.71 -3.82
CA ALA A 105 0.42 -19.78 -4.72
C ALA A 105 1.36 -19.99 -5.90
N GLY A 106 2.19 -19.01 -6.25
CA GLY A 106 3.14 -19.06 -7.36
C GLY A 106 2.49 -18.88 -8.72
N ASN A 107 1.34 -18.21 -8.77
CA ASN A 107 0.56 -17.94 -9.98
C ASN A 107 0.32 -16.43 -10.15
N ALA A 108 1.41 -15.64 -10.11
CA ALA A 108 1.33 -14.21 -10.26
C ALA A 108 0.67 -13.80 -11.58
N SER A 109 -0.31 -12.90 -11.48
CA SER A 109 -1.06 -12.38 -12.62
C SER A 109 -0.89 -10.88 -12.75
N PRO A 110 -0.70 -10.33 -13.96
CA PRO A 110 -0.63 -8.89 -14.16
C PRO A 110 -1.88 -8.17 -13.67
N VAL A 111 -1.67 -7.02 -13.01
CA VAL A 111 -2.74 -6.12 -12.57
C VAL A 111 -2.71 -4.84 -13.38
N THR A 112 -1.59 -4.12 -13.37
CA THR A 112 -1.45 -2.86 -14.08
C THR A 112 -0.06 -2.76 -14.68
N ARG A 113 0.00 -2.58 -16.01
CA ARG A 113 1.23 -2.30 -16.75
C ARG A 113 1.12 -0.93 -17.42
N ALA A 114 2.26 -0.31 -17.71
CA ALA A 114 2.27 1.01 -18.32
C ALA A 114 1.52 1.04 -19.69
N ARG A 115 0.76 2.10 -19.92
CA ARG A 115 -0.02 2.35 -21.15
C ARG A 115 0.15 3.77 -21.67
N PHE A 116 0.63 4.69 -20.82
CA PHE A 116 0.59 6.11 -21.08
C PHE A 116 1.96 6.76 -20.96
N ASP A 117 2.19 7.83 -21.72
CA ASP A 117 3.48 8.51 -21.76
C ASP A 117 3.92 9.13 -20.42
N TRP A 118 2.98 9.52 -19.55
CA TRP A 118 3.33 10.03 -18.23
C TRP A 118 3.96 8.96 -17.31
N GLN A 119 3.83 7.68 -17.68
CA GLN A 119 4.35 6.53 -16.94
C GLN A 119 5.81 6.21 -17.29
N VAL A 120 6.45 7.03 -18.12
CA VAL A 120 7.86 6.88 -18.47
C VAL A 120 8.73 7.20 -17.27
N TYR A 121 9.53 6.24 -16.87
CA TYR A 121 10.56 6.41 -15.84
C TYR A 121 11.82 7.09 -16.42
N ASP A 122 12.35 6.51 -17.50
CA ASP A 122 13.52 7.02 -18.20
C ASP A 122 13.38 6.77 -19.71
N PRO A 123 13.43 7.83 -20.54
CA PRO A 123 13.30 7.68 -22.00
C PRO A 123 14.48 6.93 -22.63
N GLN A 124 15.64 6.79 -21.93
CA GLN A 124 16.83 6.11 -22.42
C GLN A 124 17.63 5.46 -21.29
N ARG A 125 17.01 4.53 -20.54
CA ARG A 125 17.62 3.91 -19.37
C ARG A 125 18.88 3.12 -19.72
N LYS A 126 20.04 3.73 -19.43
CA LYS A 126 21.37 3.21 -19.80
C LYS A 126 21.68 1.86 -19.19
N GLU A 127 21.30 1.64 -17.93
CA GLU A 127 21.48 0.42 -17.17
C GLU A 127 20.72 -0.77 -17.76
N LYS A 128 19.71 -0.48 -18.57
CA LYS A 128 18.87 -1.47 -19.27
C LYS A 128 19.07 -1.43 -20.80
N GLY A 129 20.27 -1.02 -21.26
CA GLY A 129 20.61 -1.03 -22.70
C GLY A 129 20.06 0.17 -23.48
N GLY A 130 19.70 1.26 -22.86
CA GLY A 130 19.21 2.49 -23.50
C GLY A 130 17.75 2.42 -23.97
N VAL A 131 16.96 1.48 -23.45
CA VAL A 131 15.56 1.37 -23.80
C VAL A 131 14.73 2.43 -23.08
N ARG A 132 13.61 2.81 -23.68
CA ARG A 132 12.58 3.61 -23.01
C ARG A 132 11.92 2.74 -21.95
N TRP A 133 12.12 3.11 -20.69
CA TRP A 133 11.67 2.36 -19.53
C TRP A 133 10.44 3.02 -18.90
N TYR A 134 9.45 2.21 -18.61
CA TYR A 134 8.24 2.62 -17.91
C TYR A 134 8.22 2.07 -16.49
N THR A 135 7.47 2.69 -15.60
CA THR A 135 7.28 2.22 -14.23
C THR A 135 5.83 2.34 -13.81
N VAL A 136 5.29 1.26 -13.27
CA VAL A 136 4.07 1.20 -12.46
C VAL A 136 4.41 0.39 -11.23
N GLU A 137 4.32 1.01 -10.05
CA GLU A 137 4.80 0.45 -8.78
C GLU A 137 3.97 0.94 -7.59
N GLY A 138 4.32 0.54 -6.34
CA GLY A 138 3.74 1.08 -5.12
C GLY A 138 2.25 0.83 -5.00
N SER A 139 1.82 -0.44 -5.14
CA SER A 139 0.41 -0.83 -5.05
C SER A 139 -0.18 -0.53 -3.68
N PHE A 140 -1.40 0.01 -3.66
CA PHE A 140 -2.29 0.01 -2.50
C PHE A 140 -3.72 -0.28 -2.94
N VAL A 141 -4.35 -1.31 -2.39
CA VAL A 141 -5.67 -1.78 -2.85
C VAL A 141 -6.76 -1.41 -1.86
N LEU A 142 -7.85 -0.86 -2.40
CA LEU A 142 -9.06 -0.52 -1.68
C LEU A 142 -10.26 -1.22 -2.32
N LYS A 143 -11.28 -1.49 -1.51
CA LYS A 143 -12.59 -1.94 -2.01
C LYS A 143 -13.64 -0.86 -1.75
N HIS A 144 -14.37 -0.47 -2.79
CA HIS A 144 -15.44 0.50 -2.70
C HIS A 144 -16.63 0.06 -3.56
N LYS A 145 -17.82 -0.02 -2.97
CA LYS A 145 -19.07 -0.43 -3.63
C LYS A 145 -18.96 -1.74 -4.45
N GLY A 146 -18.19 -2.69 -3.94
CA GLY A 146 -18.00 -3.99 -4.59
C GLY A 146 -16.95 -4.02 -5.68
N GLN A 147 -16.34 -2.89 -6.03
CA GLN A 147 -15.23 -2.81 -6.97
C GLN A 147 -13.89 -2.73 -6.22
N TYR A 148 -12.83 -3.20 -6.86
CA TYR A 148 -11.46 -3.15 -6.38
C TYR A 148 -10.70 -2.03 -7.09
N TYR A 149 -10.01 -1.22 -6.31
CA TYR A 149 -9.22 -0.09 -6.77
C TYR A 149 -7.78 -0.30 -6.33
N GLN A 150 -6.88 -0.46 -7.28
CA GLN A 150 -5.44 -0.45 -7.02
C GLN A 150 -4.92 0.95 -7.27
N MET A 151 -4.52 1.66 -6.24
CA MET A 151 -3.66 2.83 -6.39
C MET A 151 -2.25 2.37 -6.75
N PHE A 152 -1.61 3.11 -7.63
CA PHE A 152 -0.23 2.85 -8.05
C PHE A 152 0.50 4.15 -8.32
N SER A 153 1.81 4.11 -8.22
CA SER A 153 2.68 5.22 -8.59
C SER A 153 3.36 4.95 -9.91
N SER A 154 3.68 6.02 -10.64
CA SER A 154 4.27 5.90 -11.96
C SER A 154 5.07 7.16 -12.34
N GLY A 155 5.87 7.07 -13.38
CA GLY A 155 6.86 8.08 -13.73
C GLY A 155 8.17 7.86 -12.97
N ASN A 156 9.00 8.89 -12.84
CA ASN A 156 10.28 8.77 -12.16
C ASN A 156 10.22 9.41 -10.77
N TRP A 157 10.40 8.62 -9.73
CA TRP A 157 10.32 9.06 -8.33
C TRP A 157 11.33 10.17 -7.95
N GLN A 158 12.40 10.35 -8.75
CA GLN A 158 13.40 11.40 -8.57
C GLN A 158 12.98 12.73 -9.20
N HIS A 159 11.90 12.75 -9.99
CA HIS A 159 11.50 13.86 -10.84
C HIS A 159 10.05 14.33 -10.61
N GLU A 160 9.73 15.42 -11.29
CA GLU A 160 8.38 16.02 -11.31
C GLU A 160 7.33 15.14 -12.01
N THR A 161 7.78 14.11 -12.75
CA THR A 161 6.91 13.19 -13.47
C THR A 161 6.26 12.14 -12.58
N TYR A 162 6.75 11.97 -11.35
CA TYR A 162 6.16 10.99 -10.43
C TYR A 162 4.78 11.42 -9.97
N GLY A 163 3.86 10.47 -9.91
CA GLY A 163 2.48 10.71 -9.51
C GLY A 163 1.74 9.43 -9.19
N VAL A 164 0.56 9.57 -8.60
CA VAL A 164 -0.34 8.45 -8.25
C VAL A 164 -1.56 8.46 -9.14
N SER A 165 -1.95 7.30 -9.64
CA SER A 165 -3.25 7.06 -10.25
C SER A 165 -3.85 5.76 -9.69
N TYR A 166 -4.93 5.25 -10.31
CA TYR A 166 -5.51 3.99 -9.90
C TYR A 166 -6.02 3.19 -11.09
N ALA A 167 -6.18 1.90 -10.88
CA ALA A 167 -6.84 0.99 -11.81
C ALA A 167 -7.99 0.27 -11.10
N VAL A 168 -9.02 -0.12 -11.83
CA VAL A 168 -10.29 -0.63 -11.30
C VAL A 168 -10.64 -1.97 -11.93
N THR A 169 -11.26 -2.84 -11.14
CA THR A 169 -11.90 -4.07 -11.61
C THR A 169 -13.11 -4.40 -10.73
N ASP A 170 -14.05 -5.15 -11.26
CA ASP A 170 -15.19 -5.73 -10.51
C ASP A 170 -14.85 -7.07 -9.84
N SER A 171 -13.69 -7.67 -10.21
CA SER A 171 -13.28 -8.97 -9.69
C SER A 171 -11.79 -9.03 -9.41
N ILE A 172 -11.43 -9.40 -8.17
CA ILE A 172 -10.03 -9.66 -7.81
C ILE A 172 -9.46 -10.87 -8.56
N HIS A 173 -10.30 -11.72 -9.12
CA HIS A 173 -9.90 -12.87 -9.94
C HIS A 173 -9.86 -12.56 -11.45
N SER A 174 -9.99 -11.29 -11.86
CA SER A 174 -9.94 -10.91 -13.27
C SER A 174 -8.69 -11.45 -13.95
N GLU A 175 -8.87 -12.13 -15.07
CA GLU A 175 -7.75 -12.57 -15.93
C GLU A 175 -7.19 -11.42 -16.79
N ASN A 176 -7.95 -10.33 -16.89
CA ASN A 176 -7.54 -9.12 -17.59
C ASN A 176 -6.84 -8.15 -16.62
N GLU A 177 -5.97 -7.31 -17.17
CA GLU A 177 -5.46 -6.15 -16.46
C GLU A 177 -6.60 -5.23 -16.03
N TRP A 178 -6.42 -4.60 -14.88
CA TRP A 178 -7.39 -3.66 -14.36
C TRP A 178 -7.41 -2.39 -15.22
N GLU A 179 -8.58 -1.79 -15.35
CA GLU A 179 -8.77 -0.61 -16.18
C GLU A 179 -8.18 0.62 -15.47
N GLN A 180 -7.16 1.23 -16.08
CA GLN A 180 -6.55 2.44 -15.55
C GLN A 180 -7.49 3.63 -15.69
N HIS A 181 -7.58 4.42 -14.64
CA HIS A 181 -8.38 5.64 -14.60
C HIS A 181 -7.99 6.61 -15.71
N ALA A 182 -9.00 7.08 -16.43
CA ALA A 182 -8.89 8.13 -17.43
C ALA A 182 -10.02 9.15 -17.23
N ASP A 183 -9.72 10.42 -17.41
CA ASP A 183 -10.68 11.51 -17.34
C ASP A 183 -11.00 11.99 -18.76
N GLY A 184 -11.86 11.24 -19.44
CA GLY A 184 -12.14 11.41 -20.86
C GLY A 184 -10.89 11.15 -21.70
N VAL A 185 -10.46 12.16 -22.48
CA VAL A 185 -9.23 12.08 -23.29
C VAL A 185 -7.96 12.45 -22.50
N GLN A 186 -8.11 12.95 -21.28
CA GLN A 186 -6.98 13.32 -20.42
C GLN A 186 -6.66 12.19 -19.47
N ILE A 187 -5.46 11.67 -19.58
CA ILE A 187 -4.97 10.60 -18.74
C ILE A 187 -3.87 11.20 -17.87
N LEU A 188 -4.28 11.72 -16.72
CA LEU A 188 -3.40 12.36 -15.75
C LEU A 188 -3.48 11.64 -14.40
N PRO A 189 -2.36 11.60 -13.65
CA PRO A 189 -2.40 11.10 -12.28
C PRO A 189 -3.38 11.93 -11.42
N ILE A 190 -4.05 11.26 -10.48
CA ILE A 190 -4.95 11.90 -9.52
C ILE A 190 -4.18 12.69 -8.46
N LEU A 191 -2.91 12.33 -8.23
CA LEU A 191 -1.99 13.05 -7.36
C LEU A 191 -0.69 13.29 -8.15
N ARG A 192 -0.33 14.54 -8.35
CA ARG A 192 0.78 14.92 -9.24
C ARG A 192 1.49 16.19 -8.75
N THR A 193 2.65 16.45 -9.31
CA THR A 193 3.44 17.67 -9.09
C THR A 193 2.60 18.92 -9.30
N ILE A 194 2.73 19.87 -8.38
CA ILE A 194 2.31 21.27 -8.54
C ILE A 194 3.59 22.10 -8.73
N PRO A 195 3.85 22.63 -9.95
CA PRO A 195 5.09 23.34 -10.23
C PRO A 195 5.38 24.44 -9.20
N GLY A 196 6.60 24.42 -8.66
CA GLY A 196 7.05 25.38 -7.65
C GLY A 196 6.50 25.17 -6.23
N GLN A 197 5.71 24.13 -5.98
CA GLN A 197 5.07 23.90 -4.67
C GLN A 197 5.23 22.47 -4.18
N VAL A 198 4.87 21.47 -5.00
CA VAL A 198 4.95 20.05 -4.66
C VAL A 198 5.63 19.30 -5.78
N ILE A 199 6.62 18.49 -5.46
CA ILE A 199 7.42 17.76 -6.45
C ILE A 199 7.33 16.26 -6.18
N GLY A 200 6.96 15.49 -7.22
CA GLY A 200 7.02 14.05 -7.25
C GLY A 200 6.28 13.35 -6.11
N PRO A 201 4.98 13.66 -5.89
CA PRO A 201 4.19 12.95 -4.89
C PRO A 201 3.95 11.51 -5.34
N GLY A 202 4.13 10.53 -4.44
CA GLY A 202 3.90 9.14 -4.82
C GLY A 202 4.11 8.14 -3.71
N HIS A 203 4.02 6.87 -4.08
CA HIS A 203 4.15 5.69 -3.23
C HIS A 203 3.28 5.81 -1.98
N ASN A 204 1.98 5.80 -2.21
CA ASN A 204 1.00 6.06 -1.18
C ASN A 204 0.52 4.81 -0.46
N SER A 205 0.05 5.03 0.75
CA SER A 205 -0.89 4.14 1.46
C SER A 205 -2.14 4.92 1.85
N VAL A 206 -3.20 4.21 2.24
CA VAL A 206 -4.43 4.82 2.71
C VAL A 206 -4.76 4.32 4.10
N ILE A 207 -5.09 5.25 4.99
CA ILE A 207 -5.55 4.93 6.33
C ILE A 207 -6.89 5.58 6.61
N ARG A 208 -7.62 4.99 7.53
CA ARG A 208 -8.80 5.61 8.10
C ARG A 208 -8.39 6.58 9.21
N GLY A 209 -8.98 7.75 9.21
CA GLY A 209 -8.73 8.79 10.22
C GLY A 209 -9.21 8.38 11.62
N PRO A 210 -8.87 9.19 12.65
CA PRO A 210 -9.27 8.93 14.03
C PRO A 210 -10.77 8.87 14.27
N ASP A 211 -11.56 9.55 13.44
CA ASP A 211 -13.03 9.54 13.45
C ASP A 211 -13.62 8.22 12.90
N ASN A 212 -12.77 7.31 12.44
CA ASN A 212 -13.12 6.04 11.79
C ASN A 212 -14.01 6.18 10.54
N GLN A 213 -14.04 7.34 9.92
CA GLN A 213 -14.86 7.65 8.73
C GLN A 213 -14.00 8.16 7.57
N GLN A 214 -13.30 9.28 7.79
CA GLN A 214 -12.48 9.91 6.77
C GLN A 214 -11.29 9.05 6.38
N LEU A 215 -11.09 8.85 5.07
CA LEU A 215 -9.88 8.22 4.54
C LEU A 215 -8.82 9.30 4.27
N TYR A 216 -7.57 8.93 4.48
CA TYR A 216 -6.41 9.77 4.19
C TYR A 216 -5.43 9.02 3.31
N CYS A 217 -5.00 9.66 2.23
CA CYS A 217 -3.87 9.25 1.41
C CYS A 217 -2.59 9.76 2.07
N ILE A 218 -1.72 8.84 2.46
CA ILE A 218 -0.39 9.13 3.01
C ILE A 218 0.61 8.82 1.92
N TYR A 219 1.46 9.76 1.59
CA TYR A 219 2.41 9.62 0.49
C TYR A 219 3.71 10.38 0.78
N HIS A 220 4.75 10.14 0.00
CA HIS A 220 5.93 10.98 0.06
C HIS A 220 5.92 12.04 -1.04
N ARG A 221 6.63 13.13 -0.82
CA ARG A 221 7.01 14.12 -1.83
C ARG A 221 8.42 14.62 -1.55
N TRP A 222 9.06 15.24 -2.52
CA TRP A 222 10.32 15.91 -2.28
C TRP A 222 10.14 17.13 -1.38
N ALA A 223 11.10 17.34 -0.47
CA ALA A 223 11.25 18.61 0.23
C ALA A 223 11.58 19.73 -0.78
N GLU A 224 11.36 20.99 -0.40
CA GLU A 224 11.59 22.14 -1.28
C GLU A 224 13.04 22.21 -1.81
N ASP A 225 14.01 21.85 -0.97
CA ASP A 225 15.44 21.79 -1.30
C ASP A 225 15.84 20.53 -2.08
N LYS A 226 14.92 19.62 -2.33
CA LYS A 226 15.13 18.31 -2.99
C LYS A 226 16.22 17.43 -2.34
N GLN A 227 16.53 17.64 -1.07
CA GLN A 227 17.53 16.83 -0.36
C GLN A 227 16.94 15.55 0.26
N ALA A 228 15.64 15.55 0.54
CA ALA A 228 14.95 14.41 1.15
C ALA A 228 13.52 14.31 0.66
N ARG A 229 12.98 13.10 0.74
CA ARG A 229 11.53 12.86 0.65
C ARG A 229 10.91 13.06 2.02
N VAL A 230 9.79 13.74 2.05
CA VAL A 230 9.04 14.04 3.27
C VAL A 230 7.65 13.44 3.20
N LEU A 231 7.08 13.14 4.36
CA LEU A 231 5.73 12.63 4.49
C LEU A 231 4.72 13.74 4.18
N ALA A 232 3.69 13.40 3.43
CA ALA A 232 2.52 14.24 3.17
C ALA A 232 1.24 13.43 3.40
N VAL A 233 0.18 14.13 3.78
CA VAL A 233 -1.12 13.52 4.11
C VAL A 233 -2.22 14.42 3.59
N ASP A 234 -3.12 13.87 2.78
CA ASP A 234 -4.30 14.56 2.28
C ASP A 234 -5.55 13.68 2.38
N PRO A 235 -6.75 14.26 2.55
CA PRO A 235 -7.98 13.49 2.55
C PRO A 235 -8.19 12.76 1.21
N LEU A 236 -8.71 11.55 1.29
CA LEU A 236 -9.18 10.78 0.14
C LEU A 236 -10.71 10.69 0.19
N GLU A 237 -11.33 11.03 -0.92
CA GLU A 237 -12.78 11.11 -1.07
C GLU A 237 -13.29 10.32 -2.26
N TRP A 238 -14.59 10.07 -2.26
CA TRP A 238 -15.29 9.39 -3.34
C TRP A 238 -16.41 10.28 -3.92
N VAL A 239 -16.42 10.42 -5.23
CA VAL A 239 -17.56 11.02 -5.95
C VAL A 239 -18.14 9.96 -6.87
N GLY A 240 -19.21 9.29 -6.41
CA GLY A 240 -19.70 8.08 -7.05
C GLY A 240 -18.68 6.94 -6.94
N ASP A 241 -18.15 6.53 -8.08
CA ASP A 241 -17.13 5.49 -8.19
C ASP A 241 -15.74 6.09 -8.51
N ARG A 242 -15.64 7.40 -8.57
CA ARG A 242 -14.39 8.11 -8.80
C ARG A 242 -13.67 8.38 -7.49
N MET A 243 -12.43 7.93 -7.39
CA MET A 243 -11.52 8.25 -6.28
C MET A 243 -10.86 9.61 -6.50
N LEU A 244 -10.78 10.41 -5.44
CA LEU A 244 -10.12 11.71 -5.42
C LEU A 244 -9.21 11.82 -4.22
N VAL A 245 -8.00 12.31 -4.42
CA VAL A 245 -7.15 12.83 -3.34
C VAL A 245 -7.30 14.35 -3.33
N LEU A 246 -7.71 14.91 -2.19
CA LEU A 246 -7.90 16.38 -2.04
C LEU A 246 -6.55 17.07 -1.81
N GLY A 247 -5.60 16.77 -2.70
CA GLY A 247 -4.20 17.20 -2.68
C GLY A 247 -3.58 17.19 -4.06
N PRO A 248 -2.21 17.30 -4.15
CA PRO A 248 -1.30 17.41 -3.02
C PRO A 248 -1.34 18.79 -2.37
N SER A 249 -1.46 18.83 -1.04
CA SER A 249 -1.43 20.08 -0.30
C SER A 249 0.00 20.59 -0.11
N TYR A 250 0.16 21.92 -0.09
CA TYR A 250 1.44 22.60 0.14
C TYR A 250 1.37 23.63 1.27
N THR A 251 0.21 23.70 1.92
CA THR A 251 -0.01 24.53 3.11
C THR A 251 -0.40 23.64 4.29
N PRO A 252 -0.25 24.11 5.54
CA PRO A 252 -0.73 23.39 6.70
C PRO A 252 -2.22 23.03 6.55
N GLN A 253 -2.54 21.78 6.79
CA GLN A 253 -3.90 21.28 6.72
C GLN A 253 -4.53 21.19 8.13
N PRO A 254 -5.85 21.26 8.25
CA PRO A 254 -6.52 20.98 9.51
C PRO A 254 -6.15 19.59 10.03
N ALA A 255 -6.02 19.46 11.35
CA ALA A 255 -5.85 18.15 11.95
C ALA A 255 -7.04 17.25 11.61
N PRO A 256 -6.82 15.94 11.43
CA PRO A 256 -7.91 14.98 11.24
C PRO A 256 -8.95 15.09 12.37
N LEU A 257 -10.22 14.92 12.01
CA LEU A 257 -11.30 14.95 12.98
C LEU A 257 -11.12 13.82 13.99
N MET A 258 -11.25 14.16 15.26
CA MET A 258 -11.31 13.21 16.35
C MET A 258 -12.73 12.65 16.46
N PRO A 259 -12.91 11.41 16.96
CA PRO A 259 -14.24 10.91 17.25
C PRO A 259 -14.96 11.82 18.26
N LEU A 260 -16.27 11.92 18.14
CA LEU A 260 -17.07 12.70 19.09
C LEU A 260 -16.96 12.16 20.51
N TRP A 261 -16.71 10.86 20.61
CA TRP A 261 -16.50 10.16 21.85
C TRP A 261 -15.49 9.02 21.63
N ALA A 262 -14.60 8.81 22.59
CA ALA A 262 -13.65 7.72 22.57
C ALA A 262 -13.38 7.25 23.99
N ASP A 263 -13.30 5.93 24.20
CA ASP A 263 -12.85 5.31 25.44
C ASP A 263 -11.56 4.56 25.17
N PHE A 264 -10.50 4.98 25.85
CA PHE A 264 -9.18 4.31 25.75
C PHE A 264 -9.01 3.22 26.81
N PHE A 265 -10.07 2.91 27.56
CA PHE A 265 -10.08 1.91 28.62
C PHE A 265 -8.95 2.07 29.66
N ALA A 266 -8.43 3.30 29.79
CA ALA A 266 -7.35 3.62 30.73
C ALA A 266 -7.81 3.54 32.20
N THR A 267 -9.09 3.73 32.44
CA THR A 267 -9.75 3.59 33.74
C THR A 267 -11.02 2.75 33.57
N THR A 268 -11.51 2.16 34.67
CA THR A 268 -12.75 1.39 34.62
C THR A 268 -13.93 2.32 34.34
N THR A 269 -14.57 2.16 33.17
CA THR A 269 -15.72 2.95 32.73
C THR A 269 -17.00 2.11 32.70
N GLN A 270 -17.25 1.35 33.78
CA GLN A 270 -18.36 0.39 33.86
C GLN A 270 -19.74 1.00 33.60
N ASP A 271 -19.92 2.27 33.89
CA ASP A 271 -21.18 2.95 33.71
C ASP A 271 -21.43 3.46 32.26
N THR A 272 -20.42 3.41 31.42
CA THR A 272 -20.48 3.93 30.03
C THR A 272 -20.85 2.84 29.03
N TRP A 273 -20.51 1.60 29.32
CA TRP A 273 -20.71 0.48 28.44
C TRP A 273 -21.78 -0.48 28.92
N ARG A 274 -22.59 -0.97 28.00
CA ARG A 274 -23.51 -2.08 28.24
C ARG A 274 -22.97 -3.31 27.54
N TYR A 275 -22.79 -4.39 28.28
CA TYR A 275 -22.26 -5.64 27.77
C TYR A 275 -23.36 -6.69 27.68
N SER A 276 -23.36 -7.49 26.61
CA SER A 276 -24.18 -8.67 26.48
C SER A 276 -23.38 -9.81 25.86
N GLY A 277 -23.70 -11.05 26.26
CA GLY A 277 -23.01 -12.25 25.79
C GLY A 277 -21.54 -12.35 26.22
N GLY A 278 -21.16 -13.49 26.80
CA GLY A 278 -19.81 -13.77 27.26
C GLY A 278 -19.37 -13.02 28.52
N GLN A 279 -18.13 -13.15 28.86
CA GLN A 279 -17.49 -12.41 29.95
C GLN A 279 -16.63 -11.28 29.41
N TRP A 280 -16.87 -10.07 29.94
CA TRP A 280 -16.19 -8.85 29.54
C TRP A 280 -15.29 -8.35 30.65
N ASN A 281 -14.08 -7.96 30.29
CA ASN A 281 -13.11 -7.43 31.21
C ASN A 281 -12.42 -6.19 30.58
N GLN A 282 -12.27 -5.16 31.39
CA GLN A 282 -11.59 -3.94 31.00
C GLN A 282 -10.33 -3.82 31.82
N ARG A 283 -9.18 -3.92 31.19
CA ARG A 283 -7.88 -3.91 31.85
C ARG A 283 -6.79 -3.39 30.92
N ASP A 284 -5.89 -2.61 31.46
CA ASP A 284 -4.66 -2.15 30.80
C ASP A 284 -4.90 -1.47 29.43
N GLY A 285 -5.94 -0.65 29.34
CA GLY A 285 -6.29 0.04 28.08
C GLY A 285 -6.98 -0.83 27.04
N VAL A 286 -7.51 -1.99 27.44
CA VAL A 286 -8.15 -2.94 26.54
C VAL A 286 -9.50 -3.38 27.08
N LEU A 287 -10.51 -3.40 26.20
CA LEU A 287 -11.75 -4.13 26.46
C LEU A 287 -11.62 -5.55 25.88
N GLN A 288 -11.75 -6.55 26.72
CA GLN A 288 -11.61 -7.96 26.36
C GLN A 288 -12.88 -8.74 26.61
N GLN A 289 -13.33 -9.50 25.63
CA GLN A 289 -14.31 -10.55 25.78
C GLN A 289 -13.57 -11.89 25.81
N SER A 290 -13.76 -12.67 26.87
CA SER A 290 -12.94 -13.86 27.15
C SER A 290 -13.70 -15.18 27.09
N GLU A 291 -14.99 -15.16 26.81
CA GLU A 291 -15.83 -16.35 26.75
C GLU A 291 -16.59 -16.43 25.41
N LEU A 292 -16.54 -17.59 24.77
CA LEU A 292 -17.31 -17.82 23.54
C LEU A 292 -18.82 -17.65 23.80
N ALA A 293 -19.46 -16.85 23.00
CA ALA A 293 -20.90 -16.64 23.01
C ALA A 293 -21.41 -16.52 21.57
N ASP A 294 -22.62 -16.98 21.34
CA ASP A 294 -23.27 -16.89 20.02
C ASP A 294 -23.43 -15.43 19.56
N LYS A 295 -23.58 -14.53 20.51
CA LYS A 295 -23.64 -13.10 20.29
C LYS A 295 -22.99 -12.37 21.48
N ALA A 296 -21.95 -11.62 21.20
CA ALA A 296 -21.26 -10.78 22.19
C ALA A 296 -21.22 -9.32 21.69
N GLU A 297 -21.74 -8.40 22.50
CA GLU A 297 -21.84 -6.99 22.15
C GLU A 297 -21.39 -6.08 23.30
N ALA A 298 -20.67 -5.03 23.00
CA ALA A 298 -20.40 -3.89 23.86
C ALA A 298 -20.98 -2.63 23.19
N LEU A 299 -21.96 -1.96 23.88
CA LEU A 299 -22.73 -0.82 23.35
C LEU A 299 -22.59 0.39 24.27
#